data_7c65b8cb848e558e698927763e23c873
#
_entry.id   7c65b8cb848e558e698927763e23c873
#
_cell.length_a   1.000
_cell.length_b   1.000
_cell.length_c   1.000
_cell.angle_alpha   90.00
_cell.angle_beta   90.00
_cell.angle_gamma   90.00
#
_symmetry.space_group_name_H-M   'P 1'
#
loop_
_entity.id
_entity.type
_entity.pdbx_description
1 polymer ?
#
loop_
_entity_poly.entity_id
_entity_poly.type
_entity_poly.pdbx_seq_one_letter_code
_entity_poly.pdbx_strand_id
1 'polypeptide(L)'
;RDLVRSRGLGDVYKRQAQDTYREFFRIVSEERNTPLLFHCSAGKDRTGIAAALLLGALGVDREVIMEDYMLSAEYIKGKYDAIVQAHPGFAPLTTVRKEYLEAAFQTIDTDYQGMDNYLKNQLGVDTHRLRMLYTE
;
A
#
# COMPACT_ATOMS: atom_id res chain seq x y z
N ARG A 1 12.52 -8.39 12.31
CA ARG A 1 12.60 -8.64 10.88
C ARG A 1 11.53 -9.61 10.39
N ASP A 2 11.41 -10.76 11.04
CA ASP A 2 10.40 -11.74 10.69
C ASP A 2 8.99 -11.23 10.94
N LEU A 3 8.81 -10.38 11.95
CA LEU A 3 7.53 -9.73 12.22
C LEU A 3 7.12 -8.80 11.08
N VAL A 4 8.07 -8.06 10.51
CA VAL A 4 7.78 -7.15 9.39
C VAL A 4 7.34 -7.94 8.16
N ARG A 5 8.05 -9.03 7.84
CA ARG A 5 7.67 -9.89 6.72
C ARG A 5 6.33 -10.56 6.96
N SER A 6 6.10 -11.05 8.17
CA SER A 6 4.85 -11.69 8.55
C SER A 6 3.67 -10.73 8.41
N ARG A 7 3.84 -9.45 8.77
CA ARG A 7 2.80 -8.44 8.61
C ARG A 7 2.52 -8.16 7.14
N GLY A 8 3.56 -8.04 6.32
CA GLY A 8 3.41 -7.84 4.89
C GLY A 8 2.66 -8.98 4.22
N LEU A 9 2.99 -10.23 4.59
CA LEU A 9 2.27 -11.40 4.14
C LEU A 9 0.80 -11.35 4.59
N GLY A 10 0.58 -11.04 5.88
CA GLY A 10 -0.76 -11.00 6.44
C GLY A 10 -1.64 -9.96 5.77
N ASP A 11 -1.08 -8.81 5.39
CA ASP A 11 -1.86 -7.73 4.78
C ASP A 11 -2.38 -8.07 3.38
N VAL A 12 -1.77 -9.02 2.67
CA VAL A 12 -2.31 -9.46 1.38
C VAL A 12 -3.14 -10.72 1.47
N TYR A 13 -2.96 -11.54 2.51
CA TYR A 13 -3.73 -12.77 2.71
C TYR A 13 -4.98 -12.58 3.55
N LYS A 14 -4.90 -11.79 4.61
CA LYS A 14 -6.00 -11.69 5.58
C LYS A 14 -7.22 -11.09 4.92
N ARG A 15 -8.36 -11.74 5.13
CA ARG A 15 -9.64 -11.31 4.58
C ARG A 15 -9.97 -9.89 5.01
N GLN A 16 -9.70 -9.53 6.27
CA GLN A 16 -9.98 -8.19 6.78
C GLN A 16 -9.20 -7.12 6.02
N ALA A 17 -7.91 -7.36 5.75
CA ALA A 17 -7.11 -6.43 4.98
C ALA A 17 -7.59 -6.35 3.53
N GLN A 18 -7.92 -7.49 2.93
CA GLN A 18 -8.45 -7.54 1.57
C GLN A 18 -9.78 -6.81 1.45
N ASP A 19 -10.65 -6.94 2.45
CA ASP A 19 -11.93 -6.22 2.48
C ASP A 19 -11.70 -4.70 2.55
N THR A 20 -10.71 -4.28 3.32
CA THR A 20 -10.31 -2.87 3.40
C THR A 20 -9.82 -2.36 2.05
N TYR A 21 -9.00 -3.14 1.36
CA TYR A 21 -8.51 -2.77 0.02
C TYR A 21 -9.64 -2.76 -1.01
N ARG A 22 -10.57 -3.72 -0.96
CA ARG A 22 -11.74 -3.72 -1.85
C ARG A 22 -12.56 -2.45 -1.68
N GLU A 23 -12.81 -2.06 -0.44
CA GLU A 23 -13.55 -0.83 -0.15
C GLU A 23 -12.78 0.41 -0.64
N PHE A 24 -11.47 0.46 -0.44
CA PHE A 24 -10.62 1.51 -0.96
C PHE A 24 -10.76 1.63 -2.48
N PHE A 25 -10.65 0.50 -3.19
CA PHE A 25 -10.76 0.51 -4.65
C PHE A 25 -12.17 0.86 -5.13
N ARG A 26 -13.18 0.46 -4.38
CA ARG A 26 -14.55 0.86 -4.69
C ARG A 26 -14.68 2.38 -4.67
N ILE A 27 -14.13 3.00 -3.64
CA ILE A 27 -14.21 4.46 -3.48
C ILE A 27 -13.42 5.18 -4.58
N VAL A 28 -12.20 4.76 -4.84
CA VAL A 28 -11.36 5.45 -5.83
C VAL A 28 -11.82 5.21 -7.26
N SER A 29 -12.64 4.18 -7.49
CA SER A 29 -13.18 3.88 -8.82
C SER A 29 -14.42 4.71 -9.16
N GLU A 30 -14.96 5.49 -8.23
CA GLU A 30 -16.09 6.35 -8.50
C GLU A 30 -15.62 7.73 -8.97
N GLU A 31 -16.07 8.16 -10.14
CA GLU A 31 -15.67 9.44 -10.73
C GLU A 31 -15.95 10.62 -9.81
N ARG A 32 -17.07 10.59 -9.08
CA ARG A 32 -17.44 11.66 -8.15
C ARG A 32 -16.45 11.88 -7.02
N ASN A 33 -15.58 10.91 -6.76
CA ASN A 33 -14.59 10.99 -5.70
C ASN A 33 -13.24 11.54 -6.18
N THR A 34 -13.13 11.91 -7.46
CA THR A 34 -11.88 12.45 -8.00
C THR A 34 -11.87 13.97 -7.95
N PRO A 35 -10.76 14.64 -7.62
CA PRO A 35 -9.55 14.04 -7.03
C PRO A 35 -9.79 13.56 -5.62
N LEU A 36 -9.03 12.57 -5.18
CA LEU A 36 -9.22 11.93 -3.89
C LEU A 36 -7.97 12.04 -3.03
N LEU A 37 -8.16 12.43 -1.78
CA LEU A 37 -7.12 12.37 -0.75
C LEU A 37 -7.51 11.30 0.26
N PHE A 38 -6.61 10.37 0.55
CA PHE A 38 -6.85 9.37 1.58
C PHE A 38 -5.67 9.27 2.52
N HIS A 39 -5.97 8.96 3.77
CA HIS A 39 -4.96 8.75 4.80
C HIS A 39 -5.59 7.93 5.93
N CYS A 40 -4.74 7.36 6.80
CA CYS A 40 -5.24 6.81 8.05
C CYS A 40 -4.25 7.17 9.16
N SER A 41 -4.77 7.34 10.37
CA SER A 41 -3.95 7.70 11.52
C SER A 41 -3.07 6.52 11.89
N ALA A 42 -1.76 6.71 11.94
CA ALA A 42 -0.77 5.69 12.22
C ALA A 42 -0.87 4.44 11.32
N GLY A 43 -1.75 4.46 10.32
CA GLY A 43 -1.95 3.35 9.40
C GLY A 43 -1.00 3.36 8.22
N LYS A 44 0.21 3.76 8.45
CA LYS A 44 1.24 3.88 7.42
C LYS A 44 1.43 2.62 6.60
N ASP A 45 1.31 1.44 7.25
CA ASP A 45 1.54 0.17 6.58
C ASP A 45 0.43 -0.14 5.56
N ARG A 46 -0.82 -0.08 6.01
CA ARG A 46 -1.96 -0.36 5.12
C ARG A 46 -2.16 0.73 4.08
N THR A 47 -1.96 1.99 4.46
CA THR A 47 -2.04 3.10 3.52
C THR A 47 -0.95 2.98 2.47
N GLY A 48 0.26 2.59 2.88
CA GLY A 48 1.37 2.35 1.96
C GLY A 48 1.08 1.22 0.98
N ILE A 49 0.53 0.11 1.46
CA ILE A 49 0.14 -1.00 0.59
C ILE A 49 -0.99 -0.58 -0.35
N ALA A 50 -2.01 0.12 0.15
CA ALA A 50 -3.11 0.59 -0.69
C ALA A 50 -2.61 1.51 -1.80
N ALA A 51 -1.70 2.43 -1.49
CA ALA A 51 -1.09 3.30 -2.49
C ALA A 51 -0.28 2.50 -3.52
N ALA A 52 0.49 1.51 -3.07
CA ALA A 52 1.25 0.65 -3.97
C ALA A 52 0.34 -0.16 -4.88
N LEU A 53 -0.76 -0.69 -4.35
CA LEU A 53 -1.73 -1.43 -5.16
C LEU A 53 -2.40 -0.51 -6.19
N LEU A 54 -2.73 0.71 -5.81
CA LEU A 54 -3.32 1.69 -6.74
C LEU A 54 -2.34 2.01 -7.87
N LEU A 55 -1.09 2.28 -7.56
CA LEU A 55 -0.07 2.53 -8.57
C LEU A 55 0.11 1.32 -9.48
N GLY A 56 0.09 0.12 -8.91
CA GLY A 56 0.13 -1.11 -9.70
C GLY A 56 -1.07 -1.25 -10.63
N ALA A 57 -2.26 -0.90 -10.17
CA ALA A 57 -3.47 -0.91 -10.98
C ALA A 57 -3.38 0.09 -12.15
N LEU A 58 -2.70 1.22 -11.93
CA LEU A 58 -2.50 2.23 -12.96
C LEU A 58 -1.38 1.88 -13.94
N GLY A 59 -0.69 0.77 -13.72
CA GLY A 59 0.36 0.30 -14.62
C GLY A 59 1.74 0.89 -14.36
N VAL A 60 1.95 1.47 -13.18
CA VAL A 60 3.25 2.02 -12.81
C VAL A 60 4.25 0.89 -12.55
N ASP A 61 5.48 1.06 -13.00
CA ASP A 61 6.53 0.07 -12.80
C ASP A 61 6.83 -0.15 -11.32
N ARG A 62 7.14 -1.40 -10.99
CA ARG A 62 7.39 -1.80 -9.60
C ARG A 62 8.53 -1.01 -8.96
N GLU A 63 9.57 -0.68 -9.71
CA GLU A 63 10.68 0.12 -9.21
C GLU A 63 10.22 1.52 -8.78
N VAL A 64 9.36 2.14 -9.57
CA VAL A 64 8.80 3.46 -9.26
C VAL A 64 7.90 3.39 -8.03
N ILE A 65 7.10 2.34 -7.93
CA ILE A 65 6.25 2.12 -6.74
C ILE A 65 7.12 2.01 -5.48
N MET A 66 8.22 1.27 -5.56
CA MET A 66 9.12 1.10 -4.43
C MET A 66 9.79 2.42 -4.04
N GLU A 67 10.22 3.22 -5.03
CA GLU A 67 10.80 4.54 -4.78
C GLU A 67 9.80 5.46 -4.07
N ASP A 68 8.55 5.48 -4.54
CA ASP A 68 7.51 6.29 -3.92
C ASP A 68 7.25 5.87 -2.48
N TYR A 69 7.20 4.57 -2.25
CA TYR A 69 7.01 4.02 -0.91
C TYR A 69 8.15 4.44 0.03
N MET A 70 9.39 4.40 -0.45
CA MET A 70 10.56 4.77 0.35
C MET A 70 10.64 6.27 0.60
N LEU A 71 10.23 7.09 -0.36
CA LEU A 71 10.13 8.55 -0.17
C LEU A 71 9.11 8.89 0.92
N SER A 72 7.99 8.20 0.92
CA SER A 72 6.98 8.36 1.98
C SER A 72 7.54 7.97 3.34
N ALA A 73 8.36 6.94 3.39
CA ALA A 73 9.03 6.50 4.62
C ALA A 73 9.96 7.59 5.16
N GLU A 74 10.76 8.20 4.30
CA GLU A 74 11.65 9.28 4.69
C GLU A 74 10.90 10.51 5.20
N TYR A 75 9.83 10.86 4.52
CA TYR A 75 8.98 11.97 4.93
C TYR A 75 8.38 11.74 6.32
N ILE A 76 7.84 10.56 6.55
CA ILE A 76 7.25 10.20 7.85
C ILE A 76 8.33 10.21 8.94
N LYS A 77 9.51 9.68 8.65
CA LYS A 77 10.61 9.66 9.59
C LYS A 77 11.00 11.08 10.00
N GLY A 78 11.19 11.98 9.03
CA GLY A 78 11.56 13.35 9.34
C GLY A 78 10.50 14.06 10.16
N LYS A 79 9.23 13.83 9.84
CA LYS A 79 8.11 14.45 10.54
C LYS A 79 8.03 14.04 12.00
N TYR A 80 8.38 12.81 12.34
CA TYR A 80 8.24 12.26 13.68
C TYR A 80 9.55 12.08 14.45
N ASP A 81 10.68 12.54 13.91
CA ASP A 81 11.99 12.38 14.57
C ASP A 81 12.02 12.99 15.98
N ALA A 82 11.41 14.15 16.16
CA ALA A 82 11.38 14.80 17.48
C ALA A 82 10.64 13.93 18.51
N ILE A 83 9.54 13.29 18.08
CA ILE A 83 8.78 12.39 18.95
C ILE A 83 9.58 11.15 19.30
N VAL A 84 10.27 10.59 18.32
CA VAL A 84 11.12 9.40 18.53
C VAL A 84 12.29 9.71 19.47
N GLN A 85 12.89 10.89 19.35
CA GLN A 85 13.97 11.30 20.26
C GLN A 85 13.50 11.42 21.69
N ALA A 86 12.30 11.96 21.89
CA ALA A 86 11.71 12.09 23.22
C ALA A 86 11.20 10.75 23.77
N HIS A 87 10.70 9.89 22.89
CA HIS A 87 10.10 8.60 23.25
C HIS A 87 10.54 7.50 22.31
N PRO A 88 11.76 6.94 22.50
CA PRO A 88 12.33 5.95 21.58
C PRO A 88 11.44 4.73 21.32
N GLY A 89 10.54 4.40 22.26
CA GLY A 89 9.60 3.29 22.10
C GLY A 89 8.62 3.47 20.93
N PHE A 90 8.46 4.68 20.43
CA PHE A 90 7.59 4.93 19.27
C PHE A 90 8.28 4.71 17.92
N ALA A 91 9.59 4.45 17.90
CA ALA A 91 10.32 4.25 16.66
C ALA A 91 9.69 3.20 15.74
N PRO A 92 9.25 2.02 16.24
CA PRO A 92 8.62 1.02 15.37
C PRO A 92 7.31 1.51 14.74
N LEU A 93 6.63 2.47 15.37
CA LEU A 93 5.36 3.01 14.87
C LEU A 93 5.57 4.04 13.76
N THR A 94 6.77 4.63 13.68
CA THR A 94 7.07 5.70 12.73
C THR A 94 7.94 5.28 11.57
N THR A 95 8.47 4.04 11.59
CA THR A 95 9.28 3.51 10.49
C THR A 95 8.43 2.75 9.49
N VAL A 96 8.73 2.98 8.21
CA VAL A 96 8.21 2.19 7.10
C VAL A 96 9.39 1.38 6.57
N ARG A 97 9.17 0.11 6.29
CA ARG A 97 10.24 -0.79 5.94
C ARG A 97 10.10 -1.31 4.52
N LYS A 98 11.22 -1.26 3.80
CA LYS A 98 11.28 -1.78 2.45
C LYS A 98 10.88 -3.26 2.41
N GLU A 99 11.33 -4.05 3.38
CA GLU A 99 11.02 -5.48 3.46
C GLU A 99 9.52 -5.76 3.57
N TYR A 100 8.78 -4.84 4.16
CA TYR A 100 7.33 -4.98 4.29
C TYR A 100 6.66 -5.01 2.91
N LEU A 101 7.00 -4.04 2.06
CA LEU A 101 6.43 -3.98 0.70
C LEU A 101 6.98 -5.09 -0.19
N GLU A 102 8.27 -5.40 -0.06
CA GLU A 102 8.87 -6.51 -0.81
C GLU A 102 8.18 -7.84 -0.49
N ALA A 103 7.90 -8.09 0.79
CA ALA A 103 7.20 -9.31 1.21
C ALA A 103 5.79 -9.36 0.62
N ALA A 104 5.07 -8.24 0.62
CA ALA A 104 3.76 -8.16 0.02
C ALA A 104 3.80 -8.45 -1.48
N PHE A 105 4.72 -7.83 -2.20
CA PHE A 105 4.88 -8.06 -3.65
C PHE A 105 5.27 -9.50 -3.96
N GLN A 106 6.20 -10.07 -3.18
CA GLN A 106 6.62 -11.44 -3.37
C GLN A 106 5.46 -12.41 -3.19
N THR A 107 4.65 -12.18 -2.17
CA THR A 107 3.46 -13.00 -1.92
C THR A 107 2.45 -12.89 -3.06
N ILE A 108 2.23 -11.68 -3.55
CA ILE A 108 1.33 -11.44 -4.68
C ILE A 108 1.82 -12.21 -5.91
N ASP A 109 3.13 -12.15 -6.19
CA ASP A 109 3.69 -12.84 -7.34
C ASP A 109 3.63 -14.36 -7.20
N THR A 110 3.95 -14.88 -6.02
CA THR A 110 4.07 -16.32 -5.78
C THR A 110 2.72 -17.00 -5.60
N ASP A 111 1.86 -16.41 -4.77
CA ASP A 111 0.64 -17.08 -4.33
C ASP A 111 -0.61 -16.62 -5.08
N TYR A 112 -0.54 -15.46 -5.72
CA TYR A 112 -1.65 -14.90 -6.50
C TYR A 112 -1.30 -14.70 -7.97
N GLN A 113 -0.12 -15.16 -8.39
CA GLN A 113 0.29 -15.17 -9.80
C GLN A 113 0.43 -13.77 -10.41
N GLY A 114 0.80 -12.80 -9.58
CA GLY A 114 1.10 -11.46 -10.03
C GLY A 114 0.08 -10.42 -9.62
N MET A 115 0.47 -9.17 -9.81
CA MET A 115 -0.34 -8.02 -9.39
C MET A 115 -1.68 -7.96 -10.11
N ASP A 116 -1.69 -8.16 -11.44
CA ASP A 116 -2.93 -8.06 -12.21
C ASP A 116 -3.95 -9.10 -11.74
N ASN A 117 -3.49 -10.33 -11.50
CA ASN A 117 -4.38 -11.39 -11.02
C ASN A 117 -4.90 -11.10 -9.62
N TYR A 118 -4.03 -10.62 -8.74
CA TYR A 118 -4.43 -10.26 -7.37
C TYR A 118 -5.47 -9.16 -7.38
N LEU A 119 -5.22 -8.09 -8.12
CA LEU A 119 -6.15 -6.97 -8.21
C LEU A 119 -7.50 -7.39 -8.80
N LYS A 120 -7.46 -8.13 -9.90
CA LYS A 120 -8.68 -8.48 -10.65
C LYS A 120 -9.47 -9.58 -9.96
N ASN A 121 -8.81 -10.68 -9.60
CA ASN A 121 -9.51 -11.87 -9.11
C ASN A 121 -9.67 -11.90 -7.60
N GLN A 122 -8.73 -11.34 -6.86
CA GLN A 122 -8.80 -11.33 -5.40
C GLN A 122 -9.53 -10.10 -4.86
N LEU A 123 -9.29 -8.93 -5.45
CA LEU A 123 -9.89 -7.68 -4.99
C LEU A 123 -11.03 -7.18 -5.86
N GLY A 124 -11.24 -7.74 -7.04
CA GLY A 124 -12.32 -7.33 -7.93
C GLY A 124 -12.13 -5.95 -8.55
N VAL A 125 -10.89 -5.54 -8.80
CA VAL A 125 -10.57 -4.20 -9.30
C VAL A 125 -10.71 -4.14 -10.82
N ASP A 126 -11.38 -3.10 -11.32
CA ASP A 126 -11.42 -2.77 -12.73
C ASP A 126 -10.27 -1.80 -13.04
N THR A 127 -9.15 -2.33 -13.46
CA THR A 127 -7.94 -1.54 -13.73
C THR A 127 -8.13 -0.61 -14.94
N HIS A 128 -8.92 -1.01 -15.91
CA HIS A 128 -9.20 -0.18 -17.08
C HIS A 128 -9.92 1.11 -16.66
N ARG A 129 -10.95 0.98 -15.84
CA ARG A 129 -11.69 2.12 -15.32
C ARG A 129 -10.79 3.06 -14.52
N LEU A 130 -9.93 2.50 -13.67
CA LEU A 130 -9.00 3.31 -12.88
C LEU A 130 -8.05 4.10 -13.77
N ARG A 131 -7.53 3.46 -14.82
CA ARG A 131 -6.65 4.14 -15.76
C ARG A 131 -7.36 5.27 -16.49
N MET A 132 -8.63 5.08 -16.82
CA MET A 132 -9.42 6.15 -17.43
C MET A 132 -9.65 7.32 -16.50
N LEU A 133 -9.81 7.07 -15.19
CA LEU A 133 -10.10 8.13 -14.21
C LEU A 133 -8.83 8.91 -13.79
N TYR A 134 -7.67 8.25 -13.72
CA TYR A 134 -6.47 8.82 -13.12
C TYR A 134 -5.29 8.99 -14.07
N THR A 135 -5.39 8.55 -15.30
CA THR A 135 -4.34 8.75 -16.31
C THR A 135 -4.93 9.41 -17.56
N GLU A 136 -4.05 10.08 -18.30
CA GLU A 136 -4.47 10.75 -19.55
C GLU A 136 -4.45 9.82 -20.77
#